data_37f3bc3d991acdf86c19f784e461e199
#
_entry.id   37f3bc3d991acdf86c19f784e461e199
#
_cell.length_a   1.000
_cell.length_b   1.000
_cell.length_c   1.000
_cell.angle_alpha   90.00
_cell.angle_beta   90.00
_cell.angle_gamma   90.00
#
_symmetry.space_group_name_H-M   'P 1'
#
loop_
_entity.id
_entity.type
_entity.pdbx_description
1 polymer ?
#
loop_
_entity_poly.entity_id
_entity_poly.type
_entity_poly.pdbx_seq_one_letter_code
_entity_poly.pdbx_strand_id
1 'polypeptide(L)'
;MTDKALAARLETKIGYEFSDPTLLESALRHRSIGSRHNERLEFLGDSVLGLAVSEALFERYPEASEGELTNLRARLVRQATLAGVARRIDLGSMLQLGPSAGRSGGSDRTSILADALEAVVAAVFLDAGFQTSKEVTLLLFAPEISDLEEGAIKKDPKTQLQELLQAAGTKPPAYEVSSTSGQPHEREFVVDCRIESHGLVTTGEGSSRKGAEKEAASRALSELQGR
;
A
#
# COMPACT_ATOMS: atom_id res chain seq x y z
N MET A 1 31.74 -1.78 9.70
CA MET A 1 31.94 -0.53 8.92
C MET A 1 31.36 -0.77 7.55
N THR A 2 30.32 -0.01 7.18
CA THR A 2 29.79 -0.05 5.82
C THR A 2 30.88 0.45 4.88
N ASP A 3 31.07 -0.22 3.75
CA ASP A 3 32.02 0.24 2.74
C ASP A 3 31.57 1.64 2.25
N LYS A 4 32.46 2.64 2.35
CA LYS A 4 32.15 4.02 1.91
C LYS A 4 31.59 4.07 0.49
N ALA A 5 32.05 3.18 -0.39
CA ALA A 5 31.54 3.08 -1.76
C ALA A 5 30.09 2.60 -1.81
N LEU A 6 29.69 1.66 -0.94
CA LEU A 6 28.32 1.20 -0.85
C LEU A 6 27.38 2.26 -0.26
N ALA A 7 27.83 3.00 0.78
CA ALA A 7 27.07 4.10 1.33
C ALA A 7 26.81 5.18 0.27
N ALA A 8 27.85 5.68 -0.42
CA ALA A 8 27.71 6.68 -1.48
C ALA A 8 26.80 6.22 -2.64
N ARG A 9 26.81 4.91 -2.95
CA ARG A 9 25.93 4.33 -3.96
C ARG A 9 24.45 4.38 -3.51
N LEU A 10 24.17 4.12 -2.23
CA LEU A 10 22.80 4.21 -1.70
C LEU A 10 22.35 5.67 -1.67
N GLU A 11 23.18 6.58 -1.16
CA GLU A 11 22.91 8.02 -1.11
C GLU A 11 22.54 8.58 -2.50
N THR A 12 23.28 8.17 -3.53
CA THR A 12 22.94 8.53 -4.92
C THR A 12 21.55 7.99 -5.33
N LYS A 13 21.19 6.76 -4.95
CA LYS A 13 19.92 6.15 -5.33
C LYS A 13 18.71 6.73 -4.59
N ILE A 14 18.91 7.16 -3.35
CA ILE A 14 17.86 7.79 -2.54
C ILE A 14 17.80 9.31 -2.74
N GLY A 15 18.79 9.90 -3.41
CA GLY A 15 18.90 11.34 -3.65
C GLY A 15 19.21 12.14 -2.38
N TYR A 16 19.87 11.53 -1.38
CA TYR A 16 20.19 12.15 -0.10
C TYR A 16 21.57 11.72 0.41
N GLU A 17 22.41 12.68 0.82
CA GLU A 17 23.72 12.47 1.44
C GLU A 17 23.63 12.73 2.95
N PHE A 18 24.05 11.74 3.76
CA PHE A 18 23.93 11.81 5.22
C PHE A 18 24.99 12.75 5.83
N SER A 19 24.53 13.67 6.67
CA SER A 19 25.39 14.50 7.53
C SER A 19 26.01 13.66 8.65
N ASP A 20 25.25 12.71 9.23
CA ASP A 20 25.73 11.70 10.17
C ASP A 20 25.70 10.30 9.54
N PRO A 21 26.84 9.78 9.02
CA PRO A 21 26.91 8.46 8.41
C PRO A 21 26.55 7.30 9.37
N THR A 22 26.61 7.54 10.68
CA THR A 22 26.28 6.48 11.68
C THR A 22 24.81 6.12 11.70
N LEU A 23 23.93 7.04 11.27
CA LEU A 23 22.50 6.78 11.09
C LEU A 23 22.26 5.76 9.97
N LEU A 24 22.91 5.96 8.82
CA LEU A 24 22.85 5.00 7.71
C LEU A 24 23.45 3.66 8.10
N GLU A 25 24.61 3.64 8.76
CA GLU A 25 25.21 2.39 9.25
C GLU A 25 24.25 1.63 10.16
N SER A 26 23.55 2.32 11.05
CA SER A 26 22.58 1.73 11.97
C SER A 26 21.35 1.17 11.22
N ALA A 27 20.85 1.87 10.21
CA ALA A 27 19.72 1.45 9.38
C ALA A 27 20.02 0.17 8.58
N LEU A 28 21.26 -0.02 8.14
CA LEU A 28 21.69 -1.17 7.37
C LEU A 28 22.05 -2.40 8.21
N ARG A 29 22.03 -2.31 9.55
CA ARG A 29 22.41 -3.41 10.45
C ARG A 29 21.22 -4.23 10.89
N HIS A 30 21.13 -5.45 10.41
CA HIS A 30 20.10 -6.39 10.83
C HIS A 30 20.41 -6.96 12.24
N ARG A 31 19.37 -7.30 13.02
CA ARG A 31 19.46 -7.85 14.37
C ARG A 31 20.34 -9.10 14.50
N SER A 32 20.60 -9.83 13.42
CA SER A 32 21.47 -11.00 13.45
C SER A 32 22.96 -10.68 13.72
N ILE A 33 23.36 -9.40 13.72
CA ILE A 33 24.74 -8.97 14.00
C ILE A 33 24.97 -8.73 15.48
N GLY A 34 23.92 -8.35 16.25
CA GLY A 34 24.04 -8.08 17.68
C GLY A 34 23.11 -6.97 18.16
N SER A 35 23.45 -6.34 19.30
CA SER A 35 22.56 -5.43 20.03
C SER A 35 22.35 -4.04 19.39
N ARG A 36 23.22 -3.62 18.51
CA ARG A 36 23.06 -2.38 17.74
C ARG A 36 22.53 -2.75 16.37
N HIS A 37 21.22 -2.66 16.17
CA HIS A 37 20.52 -3.07 14.96
C HIS A 37 19.39 -2.08 14.62
N ASN A 38 18.76 -2.27 13.47
CA ASN A 38 17.82 -1.33 12.87
C ASN A 38 16.38 -1.37 13.42
N GLU A 39 15.98 -2.29 14.29
CA GLU A 39 14.57 -2.44 14.71
C GLU A 39 13.95 -1.15 15.31
N ARG A 40 14.73 -0.32 16.02
CA ARG A 40 14.22 0.97 16.52
C ARG A 40 14.03 2.01 15.41
N LEU A 41 14.88 1.97 14.39
CA LEU A 41 14.72 2.81 13.20
C LEU A 41 13.57 2.32 12.33
N GLU A 42 13.41 1.02 12.16
CA GLU A 42 12.23 0.40 11.52
C GLU A 42 10.93 0.91 12.16
N PHE A 43 10.80 0.79 13.48
CA PHE A 43 9.62 1.26 14.22
C PHE A 43 9.31 2.75 13.95
N LEU A 44 10.32 3.61 13.95
CA LEU A 44 10.16 5.02 13.64
C LEU A 44 9.84 5.24 12.16
N GLY A 45 10.51 4.49 11.29
CA GLY A 45 10.39 4.60 9.85
C GLY A 45 9.02 4.21 9.32
N ASP A 46 8.39 3.18 9.86
CA ASP A 46 6.99 2.84 9.55
C ASP A 46 6.06 4.05 9.75
N SER A 47 6.20 4.73 10.88
CA SER A 47 5.39 5.92 11.19
C SER A 47 5.69 7.10 10.27
N VAL A 48 6.96 7.38 10.00
CA VAL A 48 7.39 8.50 9.11
C VAL A 48 6.95 8.24 7.67
N LEU A 49 7.19 7.04 7.17
CA LEU A 49 6.78 6.59 5.83
C LEU A 49 5.26 6.63 5.70
N GLY A 50 4.54 6.11 6.69
CA GLY A 50 3.09 6.14 6.74
C GLY A 50 2.53 7.56 6.68
N LEU A 51 3.13 8.52 7.39
CA LEU A 51 2.75 9.93 7.35
C LEU A 51 3.04 10.57 5.99
N ALA A 52 4.24 10.35 5.44
CA ALA A 52 4.65 10.90 4.15
C ALA A 52 3.74 10.44 3.02
N VAL A 53 3.40 9.14 2.99
CA VAL A 53 2.47 8.56 2.02
C VAL A 53 1.05 9.10 2.23
N SER A 54 0.59 9.21 3.49
CA SER A 54 -0.76 9.71 3.79
C SER A 54 -0.94 11.15 3.32
N GLU A 55 0.03 12.02 3.58
CA GLU A 55 0.00 13.42 3.15
C GLU A 55 -0.02 13.52 1.62
N ALA A 56 0.84 12.78 0.94
CA ALA A 56 0.87 12.75 -0.53
C ALA A 56 -0.45 12.26 -1.16
N LEU A 57 -1.07 11.23 -0.58
CA LEU A 57 -2.36 10.73 -1.04
C LEU A 57 -3.49 11.73 -0.77
N PHE A 58 -3.48 12.39 0.38
CA PHE A 58 -4.46 13.41 0.75
C PHE A 58 -4.43 14.61 -0.20
N GLU A 59 -3.22 15.09 -0.53
CA GLU A 59 -3.04 16.19 -1.48
C GLU A 59 -3.45 15.80 -2.90
N ARG A 60 -3.13 14.56 -3.31
CA ARG A 60 -3.33 14.09 -4.68
C ARG A 60 -4.79 13.73 -4.98
N TYR A 61 -5.54 13.27 -3.97
CA TYR A 61 -6.91 12.77 -4.10
C TYR A 61 -7.87 13.52 -3.17
N PRO A 62 -8.14 14.82 -3.43
CA PRO A 62 -8.95 15.67 -2.53
C PRO A 62 -10.40 15.17 -2.38
N GLU A 63 -10.92 14.44 -3.38
CA GLU A 63 -12.29 13.91 -3.37
C GLU A 63 -12.39 12.47 -2.83
N ALA A 64 -11.25 11.84 -2.50
CA ALA A 64 -11.27 10.47 -2.00
C ALA A 64 -11.77 10.41 -0.56
N SER A 65 -12.60 9.42 -0.27
CA SER A 65 -13.05 9.12 1.09
C SER A 65 -11.92 8.61 1.97
N GLU A 66 -12.08 8.69 3.30
CA GLU A 66 -11.13 8.13 4.26
C GLU A 66 -10.82 6.65 3.98
N GLY A 67 -11.85 5.85 3.68
CA GLY A 67 -11.68 4.43 3.37
C GLY A 67 -10.85 4.17 2.11
N GLU A 68 -11.01 5.01 1.07
CA GLU A 68 -10.20 4.94 -0.15
C GLU A 68 -8.75 5.32 0.13
N LEU A 69 -8.52 6.43 0.84
CA LEU A 69 -7.17 6.85 1.24
C LEU A 69 -6.47 5.78 2.08
N THR A 70 -7.19 5.17 3.02
CA THR A 70 -6.67 4.07 3.85
C THR A 70 -6.30 2.84 3.02
N ASN A 71 -7.12 2.46 2.03
CA ASN A 71 -6.81 1.36 1.14
C ASN A 71 -5.61 1.66 0.23
N LEU A 72 -5.51 2.87 -0.32
CA LEU A 72 -4.37 3.31 -1.13
C LEU A 72 -3.07 3.29 -0.33
N ARG A 73 -3.09 3.86 0.89
CA ARG A 73 -1.95 3.81 1.79
C ARG A 73 -1.53 2.38 2.08
N ALA A 74 -2.47 1.50 2.48
CA ALA A 74 -2.17 0.11 2.79
C ALA A 74 -1.52 -0.65 1.62
N ARG A 75 -1.85 -0.32 0.36
CA ARG A 75 -1.19 -0.89 -0.82
C ARG A 75 0.25 -0.43 -0.97
N LEU A 76 0.53 0.84 -0.66
CA LEU A 76 1.88 1.41 -0.77
C LEU A 76 2.80 0.95 0.37
N VAL A 77 2.29 0.93 1.63
CA VAL A 77 3.13 0.62 2.80
C VAL A 77 3.18 -0.87 3.15
N ARG A 78 2.50 -1.76 2.39
CA ARG A 78 2.59 -3.20 2.66
C ARG A 78 4.00 -3.74 2.43
N GLN A 79 4.39 -4.71 3.22
CA GLN A 79 5.72 -5.33 3.21
C GLN A 79 6.21 -5.74 1.81
N ALA A 80 5.33 -6.27 0.95
CA ALA A 80 5.69 -6.67 -0.41
C ALA A 80 6.09 -5.48 -1.29
N THR A 81 5.42 -4.34 -1.15
CA THR A 81 5.73 -3.10 -1.88
C THR A 81 7.05 -2.52 -1.38
N LEU A 82 7.22 -2.41 -0.06
CA LEU A 82 8.47 -1.93 0.55
C LEU A 82 9.67 -2.75 0.07
N ALA A 83 9.56 -4.07 0.10
CA ALA A 83 10.62 -4.96 -0.39
C ALA A 83 10.87 -4.80 -1.91
N GLY A 84 9.85 -4.52 -2.70
CA GLY A 84 9.98 -4.21 -4.13
C GLY A 84 10.81 -2.94 -4.35
N VAL A 85 10.50 -1.87 -3.63
CA VAL A 85 11.28 -0.62 -3.61
C VAL A 85 12.72 -0.88 -3.18
N ALA A 86 12.92 -1.62 -2.09
CA ALA A 86 14.25 -1.98 -1.58
C ALA A 86 15.09 -2.75 -2.61
N ARG A 87 14.48 -3.69 -3.33
CA ARG A 87 15.16 -4.43 -4.42
C ARG A 87 15.56 -3.51 -5.57
N ARG A 88 14.67 -2.60 -5.97
CA ARG A 88 14.95 -1.65 -7.07
C ARG A 88 16.16 -0.78 -6.80
N ILE A 89 16.39 -0.39 -5.54
CA ILE A 89 17.58 0.35 -5.14
C ILE A 89 18.76 -0.53 -4.74
N ASP A 90 18.63 -1.87 -4.85
CA ASP A 90 19.65 -2.85 -4.49
C ASP A 90 20.08 -2.75 -3.00
N LEU A 91 19.12 -2.42 -2.11
CA LEU A 91 19.37 -2.26 -0.68
C LEU A 91 19.92 -3.52 -0.03
N GLY A 92 19.48 -4.69 -0.50
CA GLY A 92 19.90 -5.99 0.04
C GLY A 92 21.41 -6.23 -0.03
N SER A 93 22.09 -5.74 -1.09
CA SER A 93 23.54 -5.85 -1.23
C SER A 93 24.34 -5.05 -0.20
N MET A 94 23.68 -4.08 0.45
CA MET A 94 24.29 -3.15 1.43
C MET A 94 24.00 -3.56 2.87
N LEU A 95 23.10 -4.54 3.08
CA LEU A 95 22.72 -5.00 4.41
C LEU A 95 23.86 -5.73 5.12
N GLN A 96 24.07 -5.37 6.36
CA GLN A 96 24.95 -6.08 7.26
C GLN A 96 24.15 -7.20 7.95
N LEU A 97 24.46 -8.44 7.58
CA LEU A 97 23.79 -9.64 8.08
C LEU A 97 24.79 -10.53 8.83
N GLY A 98 24.36 -11.11 9.92
CA GLY A 98 25.14 -12.17 10.58
C GLY A 98 25.25 -13.42 9.71
N PRO A 99 26.25 -14.29 9.93
CA PRO A 99 26.57 -15.42 9.05
C PRO A 99 25.40 -16.37 8.78
N SER A 100 24.53 -16.59 9.76
CA SER A 100 23.35 -17.45 9.60
C SER A 100 22.31 -16.82 8.67
N ALA A 101 21.97 -15.55 8.91
CA ALA A 101 21.00 -14.81 8.10
C ALA A 101 21.50 -14.63 6.65
N GLY A 102 22.79 -14.34 6.47
CA GLY A 102 23.38 -14.20 5.13
C GLY A 102 23.31 -15.49 4.32
N ARG A 103 23.67 -16.64 4.92
CA ARG A 103 23.61 -17.94 4.23
C ARG A 103 22.18 -18.40 3.89
N SER A 104 21.19 -17.96 4.63
CA SER A 104 19.78 -18.30 4.40
C SER A 104 19.06 -17.36 3.42
N GLY A 105 19.78 -16.58 2.61
CA GLY A 105 19.20 -15.65 1.65
C GLY A 105 18.57 -14.40 2.27
N GLY A 106 19.05 -14.00 3.46
CA GLY A 106 18.50 -12.86 4.20
C GLY A 106 18.57 -11.53 3.45
N SER A 107 19.56 -11.35 2.57
CA SER A 107 19.72 -10.14 1.74
C SER A 107 18.58 -9.92 0.72
N ASP A 108 17.79 -10.96 0.40
CA ASP A 108 16.63 -10.85 -0.50
C ASP A 108 15.30 -11.23 0.20
N ARG A 109 15.32 -11.49 1.50
CA ARG A 109 14.11 -11.81 2.25
C ARG A 109 13.21 -10.59 2.37
N THR A 110 11.96 -10.74 1.96
CA THR A 110 10.96 -9.66 1.88
C THR A 110 10.83 -8.87 3.19
N SER A 111 10.74 -9.54 4.35
CA SER A 111 10.65 -8.84 5.63
C SER A 111 11.91 -8.01 5.92
N ILE A 112 13.10 -8.59 5.76
CA ILE A 112 14.38 -7.89 6.04
C ILE A 112 14.57 -6.67 5.15
N LEU A 113 14.16 -6.76 3.89
CA LEU A 113 14.24 -5.65 2.95
C LEU A 113 13.25 -4.54 3.28
N ALA A 114 12.03 -4.88 3.67
CA ALA A 114 11.02 -3.92 4.09
C ALA A 114 11.46 -3.17 5.34
N ASP A 115 11.85 -3.91 6.39
CA ASP A 115 12.32 -3.38 7.67
C ASP A 115 13.53 -2.44 7.48
N ALA A 116 14.45 -2.81 6.59
CA ALA A 116 15.62 -1.99 6.27
C ALA A 116 15.25 -0.71 5.50
N LEU A 117 14.28 -0.76 4.60
CA LEU A 117 13.81 0.44 3.89
C LEU A 117 13.18 1.44 4.85
N GLU A 118 12.33 0.98 5.76
CA GLU A 118 11.75 1.81 6.82
C GLU A 118 12.86 2.41 7.69
N ALA A 119 13.86 1.61 8.07
CA ALA A 119 14.98 2.09 8.86
C ALA A 119 15.80 3.17 8.14
N VAL A 120 15.97 3.09 6.81
CA VAL A 120 16.64 4.12 6.00
C VAL A 120 15.80 5.40 5.97
N VAL A 121 14.47 5.31 5.82
CA VAL A 121 13.55 6.47 5.88
C VAL A 121 13.64 7.16 7.24
N ALA A 122 13.70 6.40 8.35
CA ALA A 122 13.91 6.94 9.69
C ALA A 122 15.29 7.60 9.86
N ALA A 123 16.33 7.01 9.28
CA ALA A 123 17.68 7.61 9.33
C ALA A 123 17.70 8.97 8.66
N VAL A 124 17.09 9.12 7.48
CA VAL A 124 16.94 10.43 6.81
C VAL A 124 16.12 11.40 7.66
N PHE A 125 15.03 10.93 8.28
CA PHE A 125 14.22 11.74 9.18
C PHE A 125 15.01 12.27 10.36
N LEU A 126 15.83 11.46 11.00
CA LEU A 126 16.66 11.86 12.14
C LEU A 126 17.78 12.82 11.74
N ASP A 127 18.31 12.70 10.53
CA ASP A 127 19.41 13.51 10.02
C ASP A 127 18.94 14.88 9.49
N ALA A 128 17.78 14.94 8.80
CA ALA A 128 17.33 16.13 8.06
C ALA A 128 15.86 16.51 8.26
N GLY A 129 15.13 15.81 9.14
CA GLY A 129 13.74 16.12 9.46
C GLY A 129 12.73 15.55 8.45
N PHE A 130 11.44 15.82 8.75
CA PHE A 130 10.32 15.20 8.03
C PHE A 130 10.26 15.57 6.55
N GLN A 131 10.46 16.85 6.22
CA GLN A 131 10.31 17.31 4.83
C GLN A 131 11.26 16.58 3.88
N THR A 132 12.54 16.48 4.25
CA THR A 132 13.55 15.76 3.46
C THR A 132 13.23 14.26 3.38
N SER A 133 12.80 13.67 4.50
CA SER A 133 12.40 12.25 4.52
C SER A 133 11.16 11.99 3.65
N LYS A 134 10.18 12.91 3.60
CA LYS A 134 9.03 12.87 2.68
C LYS A 134 9.51 12.91 1.23
N GLU A 135 10.40 13.83 0.87
CA GLU A 135 10.93 13.95 -0.50
C GLU A 135 11.64 12.67 -0.95
N VAL A 136 12.49 12.10 -0.11
CA VAL A 136 13.16 10.82 -0.35
C VAL A 136 12.12 9.69 -0.52
N THR A 137 11.14 9.63 0.38
CA THR A 137 10.08 8.62 0.31
C THR A 137 9.31 8.72 -1.01
N LEU A 138 8.88 9.91 -1.39
CA LEU A 138 8.12 10.11 -2.62
C LEU A 138 8.95 9.83 -3.89
N LEU A 139 10.24 10.15 -3.88
CA LEU A 139 11.16 9.78 -4.94
C LEU A 139 11.24 8.24 -5.09
N LEU A 140 11.41 7.54 -3.98
CA LEU A 140 11.50 6.09 -3.97
C LEU A 140 10.20 5.41 -4.40
N PHE A 141 9.05 5.95 -4.06
CA PHE A 141 7.73 5.38 -4.35
C PHE A 141 7.07 5.94 -5.62
N ALA A 142 7.78 6.78 -6.38
CA ALA A 142 7.21 7.41 -7.58
C ALA A 142 6.58 6.44 -8.58
N PRO A 143 7.18 5.26 -8.91
CA PRO A 143 6.55 4.28 -9.77
C PRO A 143 5.26 3.71 -9.17
N GLU A 144 5.29 3.31 -7.90
CA GLU A 144 4.15 2.72 -7.20
C GLU A 144 2.98 3.70 -7.06
N ILE A 145 3.29 4.99 -6.86
CA ILE A 145 2.30 6.07 -6.81
C ILE A 145 1.72 6.32 -8.20
N SER A 146 2.54 6.27 -9.26
CA SER A 146 2.07 6.41 -10.64
C SER A 146 1.14 5.26 -11.04
N ASP A 147 1.47 4.03 -10.68
CA ASP A 147 0.63 2.86 -10.94
C ASP A 147 -0.73 2.91 -10.23
N LEU A 148 -0.88 3.73 -9.18
CA LEU A 148 -2.18 3.98 -8.58
C LEU A 148 -3.11 4.78 -9.51
N GLU A 149 -2.59 5.62 -10.40
CA GLU A 149 -3.39 6.49 -11.26
C GLU A 149 -4.19 5.73 -12.32
N GLU A 150 -3.65 4.65 -12.85
CA GLU A 150 -4.29 3.89 -13.93
C GLU A 150 -5.45 2.99 -13.44
N GLY A 151 -5.56 2.73 -12.14
CA GLY A 151 -6.54 1.78 -11.60
C GLY A 151 -7.16 2.09 -10.24
N ALA A 152 -6.77 3.16 -9.59
CA ALA A 152 -6.92 3.28 -8.13
C ALA A 152 -8.20 3.96 -7.63
N ILE A 153 -8.92 4.71 -8.43
CA ILE A 153 -10.18 5.32 -8.01
C ILE A 153 -11.31 4.87 -8.93
N LYS A 154 -11.49 3.57 -9.07
CA LYS A 154 -12.85 3.08 -9.27
C LYS A 154 -13.44 2.99 -7.86
N LYS A 155 -14.19 4.02 -7.45
CA LYS A 155 -15.02 3.95 -6.24
C LYS A 155 -15.67 2.57 -6.18
N ASP A 156 -15.69 1.95 -5.01
CA ASP A 156 -16.38 0.67 -4.84
C ASP A 156 -17.81 0.81 -5.42
N PRO A 157 -18.22 -0.04 -6.36
CA PRO A 157 -19.52 0.11 -7.03
C PRO A 157 -20.70 0.23 -6.07
N LYS A 158 -20.64 -0.43 -4.90
CA LYS A 158 -21.68 -0.34 -3.88
C LYS A 158 -21.73 1.06 -3.26
N THR A 159 -20.55 1.65 -2.98
CA THR A 159 -20.45 3.01 -2.46
C THR A 159 -20.93 4.02 -3.48
N GLN A 160 -20.50 3.91 -4.74
CA GLN A 160 -20.97 4.78 -5.82
C GLN A 160 -22.49 4.73 -6.00
N LEU A 161 -23.06 3.52 -6.00
CA LEU A 161 -24.50 3.32 -6.15
C LEU A 161 -25.27 3.92 -4.96
N GLN A 162 -24.76 3.74 -3.76
CA GLN A 162 -25.36 4.32 -2.55
C GLN A 162 -25.33 5.85 -2.58
N GLU A 163 -24.20 6.45 -2.94
CA GLU A 163 -24.06 7.92 -3.07
C GLU A 163 -24.99 8.48 -4.15
N LEU A 164 -25.07 7.81 -5.30
CA LEU A 164 -25.95 8.21 -6.41
C LEU A 164 -27.43 8.24 -5.96
N LEU A 165 -27.88 7.18 -5.29
CA LEU A 165 -29.25 7.07 -4.82
C LEU A 165 -29.55 8.06 -3.68
N GLN A 166 -28.58 8.27 -2.79
CA GLN A 166 -28.70 9.24 -1.71
C GLN A 166 -28.77 10.69 -2.24
N ALA A 167 -27.96 11.03 -3.24
CA ALA A 167 -28.00 12.33 -3.90
C ALA A 167 -29.36 12.58 -4.59
N ALA A 168 -29.99 11.51 -5.09
CA ALA A 168 -31.35 11.55 -5.67
C ALA A 168 -32.47 11.54 -4.59
N GLY A 169 -32.14 11.53 -3.29
CA GLY A 169 -33.11 11.48 -2.20
C GLY A 169 -33.85 10.15 -2.09
N THR A 170 -33.30 9.07 -2.66
CA THR A 170 -33.95 7.75 -2.68
C THR A 170 -33.33 6.79 -1.65
N LYS A 171 -34.04 5.67 -1.38
CA LYS A 171 -33.54 4.65 -0.44
C LYS A 171 -32.26 3.97 -0.99
N PRO A 172 -31.35 3.51 -0.10
CA PRO A 172 -30.18 2.73 -0.50
C PRO A 172 -30.60 1.40 -1.16
N PRO A 173 -29.71 0.80 -1.98
CA PRO A 173 -30.00 -0.48 -2.62
C PRO A 173 -30.02 -1.61 -1.62
N ALA A 174 -30.88 -2.62 -1.85
CA ALA A 174 -30.94 -3.85 -1.08
C ALA A 174 -30.19 -4.96 -1.80
N TYR A 175 -29.44 -5.79 -1.05
CA TYR A 175 -28.70 -6.94 -1.59
C TYR A 175 -29.21 -8.22 -0.98
N GLU A 176 -29.60 -9.18 -1.83
CA GLU A 176 -30.12 -10.49 -1.42
C GLU A 176 -29.36 -11.59 -2.16
N VAL A 177 -28.89 -12.61 -1.41
CA VAL A 177 -28.28 -13.80 -2.03
C VAL A 177 -29.39 -14.64 -2.64
N SER A 178 -29.42 -14.71 -3.96
CA SER A 178 -30.43 -15.49 -4.71
C SER A 178 -30.04 -16.95 -4.85
N SER A 179 -28.74 -17.25 -4.96
CA SER A 179 -28.25 -18.62 -4.92
C SER A 179 -26.81 -18.75 -4.44
N THR A 180 -26.45 -19.95 -3.99
CA THR A 180 -25.06 -20.32 -3.65
C THR A 180 -24.83 -21.73 -4.19
N SER A 181 -23.76 -21.92 -4.99
CA SER A 181 -23.38 -23.18 -5.60
C SER A 181 -21.92 -23.54 -5.35
N GLY A 182 -21.49 -24.74 -5.70
CA GLY A 182 -20.10 -25.20 -5.58
C GLY A 182 -19.72 -25.80 -4.22
N GLN A 183 -18.54 -26.46 -4.19
CA GLN A 183 -17.95 -27.04 -2.98
C GLN A 183 -17.36 -25.92 -2.07
N PRO A 184 -17.10 -26.18 -0.77
CA PRO A 184 -16.64 -25.14 0.17
C PRO A 184 -15.44 -24.30 -0.29
N HIS A 185 -14.56 -24.84 -1.14
CA HIS A 185 -13.37 -24.18 -1.68
C HIS A 185 -13.57 -23.57 -3.08
N GLU A 186 -14.75 -23.83 -3.71
CA GLU A 186 -15.12 -23.33 -5.04
C GLU A 186 -16.54 -22.74 -5.01
N ARG A 187 -16.91 -22.09 -3.90
CA ARG A 187 -18.25 -21.49 -3.78
C ARG A 187 -18.43 -20.33 -4.74
N GLU A 188 -19.54 -20.37 -5.45
CA GLU A 188 -20.05 -19.25 -6.22
C GLU A 188 -21.31 -18.70 -5.56
N PHE A 189 -21.37 -17.37 -5.46
CA PHE A 189 -22.51 -16.63 -4.93
C PHE A 189 -23.15 -15.85 -6.05
N VAL A 190 -24.48 -15.89 -6.10
CA VAL A 190 -25.29 -15.04 -6.95
C VAL A 190 -26.07 -14.08 -6.05
N VAL A 191 -25.97 -12.79 -6.31
CA VAL A 191 -26.59 -11.75 -5.50
C VAL A 191 -27.41 -10.82 -6.37
N ASP A 192 -28.65 -10.54 -5.96
CA ASP A 192 -29.52 -9.54 -6.56
C ASP A 192 -29.33 -8.19 -5.82
N CYS A 193 -29.13 -7.13 -6.59
CA CYS A 193 -29.18 -5.74 -6.15
C CYS A 193 -30.52 -5.15 -6.58
N ARG A 194 -31.36 -4.75 -5.61
CA ARG A 194 -32.71 -4.19 -5.85
C ARG A 194 -32.72 -2.70 -5.53
N ILE A 195 -33.19 -1.90 -6.46
CA ILE A 195 -33.40 -0.47 -6.34
C ILE A 195 -34.90 -0.17 -6.49
N GLU A 196 -35.61 -0.15 -5.38
CA GLU A 196 -37.08 -0.01 -5.36
C GLU A 196 -37.57 1.24 -6.08
N SER A 197 -36.87 2.37 -5.89
CA SER A 197 -37.24 3.67 -6.47
C SER A 197 -37.18 3.68 -8.01
N HIS A 198 -36.45 2.77 -8.62
CA HIS A 198 -36.27 2.68 -10.08
C HIS A 198 -36.89 1.39 -10.66
N GLY A 199 -37.47 0.54 -9.82
CA GLY A 199 -37.95 -0.79 -10.26
C GLY A 199 -36.86 -1.66 -10.88
N LEU A 200 -35.58 -1.40 -10.52
CA LEU A 200 -34.43 -2.04 -11.10
C LEU A 200 -33.94 -3.20 -10.23
N VAL A 201 -33.68 -4.33 -10.85
CA VAL A 201 -33.01 -5.47 -10.22
C VAL A 201 -31.86 -5.90 -11.14
N THR A 202 -30.65 -5.96 -10.58
CA THR A 202 -29.47 -6.45 -11.30
C THR A 202 -28.84 -7.59 -10.52
N THR A 203 -28.29 -8.57 -11.20
CA THR A 203 -27.68 -9.75 -10.59
C THR A 203 -26.18 -9.74 -10.81
N GLY A 204 -25.41 -10.08 -9.77
CA GLY A 204 -23.96 -10.24 -9.84
C GLY A 204 -23.52 -11.59 -9.32
N GLU A 205 -22.42 -12.10 -9.84
CA GLU A 205 -21.83 -13.40 -9.51
C GLU A 205 -20.41 -13.21 -8.96
N GLY A 206 -19.94 -14.11 -8.08
CA GLY A 206 -18.58 -14.04 -7.55
C GLY A 206 -18.24 -15.18 -6.61
N SER A 207 -16.94 -15.40 -6.44
CA SER A 207 -16.39 -16.41 -5.50
C SER A 207 -16.59 -16.06 -4.02
N SER A 208 -17.13 -14.87 -3.73
CA SER A 208 -17.54 -14.43 -2.40
C SER A 208 -18.80 -13.59 -2.49
N ARG A 209 -19.62 -13.59 -1.41
CA ARG A 209 -20.81 -12.75 -1.32
C ARG A 209 -20.47 -11.27 -1.61
N LYS A 210 -19.39 -10.75 -1.04
CA LYS A 210 -18.95 -9.36 -1.25
C LYS A 210 -18.56 -9.08 -2.72
N GLY A 211 -17.95 -10.04 -3.40
CA GLY A 211 -17.63 -9.94 -4.84
C GLY A 211 -18.88 -9.88 -5.71
N ALA A 212 -19.84 -10.78 -5.46
CA ALA A 212 -21.11 -10.81 -6.17
C ALA A 212 -21.94 -9.51 -5.94
N GLU A 213 -21.96 -9.00 -4.70
CA GLU A 213 -22.62 -7.72 -4.39
C GLU A 213 -22.01 -6.55 -5.17
N LYS A 214 -20.66 -6.50 -5.31
CA LYS A 214 -19.96 -5.48 -6.10
C LYS A 214 -20.30 -5.55 -7.58
N GLU A 215 -20.36 -6.75 -8.13
CA GLU A 215 -20.71 -6.93 -9.53
C GLU A 215 -22.15 -6.51 -9.80
N ALA A 216 -23.10 -6.92 -8.94
CA ALA A 216 -24.50 -6.50 -9.03
C ALA A 216 -24.64 -4.97 -8.98
N ALA A 217 -23.91 -4.30 -8.06
CA ALA A 217 -23.88 -2.84 -7.96
C ALA A 217 -23.29 -2.17 -9.21
N SER A 218 -22.22 -2.74 -9.78
CA SER A 218 -21.61 -2.24 -11.01
C SER A 218 -22.57 -2.26 -12.20
N ARG A 219 -23.32 -3.36 -12.34
CA ARG A 219 -24.36 -3.50 -13.37
C ARG A 219 -25.48 -2.48 -13.17
N ALA A 220 -25.92 -2.28 -11.92
CA ALA A 220 -26.94 -1.30 -11.58
C ALA A 220 -26.51 0.14 -11.91
N LEU A 221 -25.26 0.51 -11.61
CA LEU A 221 -24.69 1.81 -11.97
C LEU A 221 -24.70 2.02 -13.49
N SER A 222 -24.26 1.02 -14.26
CA SER A 222 -24.23 1.08 -15.71
C SER A 222 -25.62 1.31 -16.31
N GLU A 223 -26.65 0.64 -15.77
CA GLU A 223 -28.03 0.81 -16.22
C GLU A 223 -28.63 2.17 -15.84
N LEU A 224 -28.30 2.71 -14.65
CA LEU A 224 -28.77 4.04 -14.24
C LEU A 224 -28.09 5.16 -15.00
N GLN A 225 -26.81 5.01 -15.39
CA GLN A 225 -26.06 6.01 -16.16
C GLN A 225 -26.33 5.95 -17.66
N GLY A 226 -26.86 4.83 -18.17
CA GLY A 226 -27.24 4.66 -19.57
C GLY A 226 -28.68 5.10 -19.92
N ARG A 227 -29.42 5.53 -18.90
CA ARG A 227 -30.78 6.11 -19.04
C ARG A 227 -30.75 7.62 -19.03
#